data_e7cfc8e97cba73a50bb0be8c891edb77
#
_entry.id   e7cfc8e97cba73a50bb0be8c891edb77
#
_cell.length_a   1.000
_cell.length_b   1.000
_cell.length_c   1.000
_cell.angle_alpha   90.00
_cell.angle_beta   90.00
_cell.angle_gamma   90.00
#
_symmetry.space_group_name_H-M   'P 1'
#
loop_
_entity.id
_entity.type
_entity.pdbx_description
1 polymer ?
#
loop_
_entity_poly.entity_id
_entity_poly.type
_entity_poly.pdbx_seq_one_letter_code
_entity_poly.pdbx_strand_id
1 'polypeptide(L)'
;MFVYTPYPGNPLFETSKKCGFKSPGSLEEWANFEIVANNVPWVSKKNYAIAQQLMDFIFPYACDYYKKKHIKQLGLLHKVFHETALWRWKNRFFAFPVEHKMLGFFRWARAKKNALAEKTKTG
;
A
#
# COMPACT_ATOMS: atom_id res chain seq x y z
N MET A 1 -6.04 4.89 -7.18
CA MET A 1 -6.41 5.98 -6.26
C MET A 1 -5.15 6.73 -5.92
N PHE A 2 -5.10 8.04 -6.16
CA PHE A 2 -3.94 8.86 -5.85
C PHE A 2 -4.33 9.90 -4.80
N VAL A 3 -3.50 10.03 -3.77
CA VAL A 3 -3.59 11.15 -2.83
C VAL A 3 -2.75 12.27 -3.43
N TYR A 4 -3.33 13.46 -3.55
CA TYR A 4 -2.59 14.60 -4.04
C TYR A 4 -1.43 14.93 -3.08
N THR A 5 -0.24 14.97 -3.64
CA THR A 5 0.98 15.35 -2.92
C THR A 5 1.47 16.67 -3.48
N PRO A 6 1.51 17.72 -2.65
CA PRO A 6 1.94 19.04 -3.10
C PRO A 6 3.47 19.09 -3.27
N TYR A 7 3.90 19.58 -4.43
CA TYR A 7 5.31 19.86 -4.71
C TYR A 7 5.50 21.34 -5.05
N PRO A 8 6.64 21.94 -4.73
CA PRO A 8 6.98 23.30 -5.14
C PRO A 8 6.83 23.46 -6.66
N GLY A 9 6.29 24.59 -7.09
CA GLY A 9 6.03 24.85 -8.50
C GLY A 9 4.66 24.36 -9.01
N ASN A 10 3.94 23.54 -8.25
CA ASN A 10 2.58 23.17 -8.60
C ASN A 10 1.60 24.31 -8.22
N PRO A 11 0.61 24.67 -9.09
CA PRO A 11 -0.35 25.73 -8.79
C PRO A 11 -1.14 25.54 -7.48
N LEU A 12 -1.35 24.29 -7.06
CA LEU A 12 -2.07 23.96 -5.82
C LEU A 12 -1.16 23.96 -4.57
N PHE A 13 0.15 24.19 -4.71
CA PHE A 13 1.09 24.13 -3.60
C PHE A 13 0.77 25.16 -2.51
N GLU A 14 0.53 26.40 -2.89
CA GLU A 14 0.18 27.47 -1.96
C GLU A 14 -1.20 27.24 -1.30
N THR A 15 -2.14 26.69 -2.05
CA THR A 15 -3.45 26.28 -1.51
C THR A 15 -3.28 25.17 -0.47
N SER A 16 -2.40 24.23 -0.73
CA SER A 16 -2.09 23.13 0.21
C SER A 16 -1.50 23.65 1.53
N LYS A 17 -0.61 24.65 1.49
CA LYS A 17 -0.09 25.30 2.69
C LYS A 17 -1.20 25.95 3.50
N LYS A 18 -2.13 26.65 2.85
CA LYS A 18 -3.32 27.23 3.51
C LYS A 18 -4.19 26.16 4.17
N CYS A 19 -4.23 24.96 3.60
CA CYS A 19 -4.93 23.80 4.16
C CYS A 19 -4.11 23.03 5.24
N GLY A 20 -3.01 23.61 5.73
CA GLY A 20 -2.22 23.07 6.83
C GLY A 20 -1.10 22.11 6.39
N PHE A 21 -0.75 22.04 5.11
CA PHE A 21 0.40 21.28 4.67
C PHE A 21 1.71 21.91 5.16
N LYS A 22 2.50 21.13 5.88
CA LYS A 22 3.86 21.50 6.27
C LYS A 22 4.84 20.97 5.24
N SER A 23 5.36 21.86 4.40
CA SER A 23 6.36 21.46 3.40
C SER A 23 7.68 21.09 4.08
N PRO A 24 8.40 20.07 3.56
CA PRO A 24 9.78 19.82 3.93
C PRO A 24 10.62 21.09 3.77
N GLY A 25 11.56 21.31 4.70
CA GLY A 25 12.41 22.49 4.75
C GLY A 25 13.74 22.34 4.01
N SER A 26 14.19 21.10 3.76
CA SER A 26 15.44 20.80 3.09
C SER A 26 15.26 19.84 1.92
N LEU A 27 16.26 19.75 1.05
CA LEU A 27 16.28 18.84 -0.09
C LEU A 27 16.30 17.38 0.38
N GLU A 28 17.01 17.08 1.47
CA GLU A 28 17.08 15.76 2.09
C GLU A 28 15.70 15.33 2.62
N GLU A 29 14.96 16.25 3.24
CA GLU A 29 13.59 15.99 3.68
C GLU A 29 12.66 15.72 2.50
N TRP A 30 12.84 16.45 1.38
CA TRP A 30 12.10 16.20 0.15
C TRP A 30 12.45 14.85 -0.48
N ALA A 31 13.72 14.42 -0.45
CA ALA A 31 14.13 13.12 -0.95
C ALA A 31 13.50 11.96 -0.15
N ASN A 32 13.29 12.16 1.16
CA ASN A 32 12.63 11.20 2.04
C ASN A 32 11.11 11.37 2.12
N PHE A 33 10.56 12.33 1.36
CA PHE A 33 9.14 12.62 1.34
C PHE A 33 8.39 11.58 0.51
N GLU A 34 7.98 10.50 1.13
CA GLU A 34 7.21 9.45 0.47
C GLU A 34 5.73 9.80 0.37
N ILE A 35 5.19 9.71 -0.84
CA ILE A 35 3.76 9.94 -1.15
C ILE A 35 2.82 9.09 -0.27
N VAL A 36 3.29 7.92 0.12
CA VAL A 36 2.49 6.93 0.89
C VAL A 36 2.61 7.14 2.40
N ALA A 37 3.74 7.67 2.89
CA ALA A 37 4.01 7.86 4.31
C ALA A 37 3.54 9.22 4.84
N ASN A 38 3.21 10.15 3.97
CA ASN A 38 2.91 11.51 4.37
C ASN A 38 1.47 11.70 4.81
N ASN A 39 1.32 12.03 6.07
CA ASN A 39 0.07 12.50 6.66
C ASN A 39 -0.28 13.89 6.09
N VAL A 40 -0.85 13.91 4.89
CA VAL A 40 -1.46 15.14 4.38
C VAL A 40 -2.69 15.48 5.22
N PRO A 41 -2.85 16.76 5.65
CA PRO A 41 -3.86 17.11 6.66
C PRO A 41 -5.31 16.89 6.20
N TRP A 42 -5.56 16.79 4.90
CA TRP A 42 -6.90 16.53 4.34
C TRP A 42 -7.28 15.05 4.24
N VAL A 43 -6.38 14.12 4.59
CA VAL A 43 -6.70 12.68 4.61
C VAL A 43 -6.65 12.16 6.03
N SER A 44 -7.79 11.71 6.54
CA SER A 44 -7.84 11.10 7.86
C SER A 44 -7.05 9.78 7.90
N LYS A 45 -6.51 9.43 9.07
CA LYS A 45 -5.79 8.15 9.28
C LYS A 45 -6.63 6.93 8.87
N LYS A 46 -7.95 7.00 9.10
CA LYS A 46 -8.90 5.95 8.68
C LYS A 46 -8.95 5.83 7.15
N ASN A 47 -9.09 6.93 6.44
CA ASN A 47 -9.15 6.94 4.98
C ASN A 47 -7.82 6.49 4.37
N TYR A 48 -6.71 6.86 4.99
CA TYR A 48 -5.38 6.41 4.59
C TYR A 48 -5.25 4.88 4.74
N ALA A 49 -5.65 4.31 5.87
CA ALA A 49 -5.65 2.86 6.08
C ALA A 49 -6.55 2.11 5.07
N ILE A 50 -7.71 2.69 4.72
CA ILE A 50 -8.58 2.14 3.67
C ILE A 50 -7.88 2.20 2.30
N ALA A 51 -7.24 3.32 1.98
CA ALA A 51 -6.49 3.47 0.73
C ALA A 51 -5.37 2.43 0.61
N GLN A 52 -4.63 2.18 1.69
CA GLN A 52 -3.61 1.12 1.71
C GLN A 52 -4.21 -0.26 1.48
N GLN A 53 -5.33 -0.61 2.13
CA GLN A 53 -6.01 -1.89 1.88
C GLN A 53 -6.45 -2.03 0.42
N LEU A 54 -6.98 -0.96 -0.18
CA LEU A 54 -7.37 -0.96 -1.58
C LEU A 54 -6.17 -1.25 -2.50
N MET A 55 -5.05 -0.59 -2.27
CA MET A 55 -3.85 -0.72 -3.10
C MET A 55 -3.12 -2.06 -2.89
N ASP A 56 -3.00 -2.52 -1.64
CA ASP A 56 -2.17 -3.67 -1.30
C ASP A 56 -2.91 -5.00 -1.37
N PHE A 57 -4.21 -4.98 -1.21
CA PHE A 57 -5.02 -6.20 -1.18
C PHE A 57 -6.15 -6.19 -2.21
N ILE A 58 -7.09 -5.22 -2.12
CA ILE A 58 -8.34 -5.33 -2.88
C ILE A 58 -8.08 -5.26 -4.37
N PHE A 59 -7.42 -4.23 -4.88
CA PHE A 59 -7.16 -4.11 -6.32
C PHE A 59 -6.29 -5.24 -6.89
N PRO A 60 -5.16 -5.63 -6.26
CA PRO A 60 -4.36 -6.73 -6.75
C PRO A 60 -5.10 -8.06 -6.83
N TYR A 61 -5.97 -8.34 -5.87
CA TYR A 61 -6.68 -9.62 -5.82
C TYR A 61 -8.04 -9.61 -6.51
N ALA A 62 -8.74 -8.48 -6.58
CA ALA A 62 -10.00 -8.35 -7.34
C ALA A 62 -9.77 -8.24 -8.86
N CYS A 63 -8.59 -7.76 -9.30
CA CYS A 63 -8.28 -7.57 -10.71
C CYS A 63 -7.64 -8.83 -11.33
N ASP A 64 -8.19 -9.29 -12.46
CA ASP A 64 -7.66 -10.45 -13.20
C ASP A 64 -6.26 -10.25 -13.78
N TYR A 65 -5.82 -9.00 -13.92
CA TYR A 65 -4.50 -8.66 -14.43
C TYR A 65 -3.35 -9.37 -13.68
N TYR A 66 -3.45 -9.43 -12.35
CA TYR A 66 -2.43 -10.08 -11.50
C TYR A 66 -2.69 -11.56 -11.23
N LYS A 67 -3.79 -12.11 -11.73
CA LYS A 67 -4.26 -13.47 -11.44
C LYS A 67 -3.20 -14.54 -11.70
N LYS A 68 -2.57 -14.54 -12.88
CA LYS A 68 -1.52 -15.53 -13.23
C LYS A 68 -0.33 -15.50 -12.26
N LYS A 69 0.12 -14.29 -11.87
CA LYS A 69 1.21 -14.10 -10.91
C LYS A 69 0.83 -14.60 -9.51
N HIS A 70 -0.36 -14.28 -9.06
CA HIS A 70 -0.85 -14.66 -7.73
C HIS A 70 -1.14 -16.15 -7.61
N ILE A 71 -1.72 -16.80 -8.65
CA ILE A 71 -1.93 -18.26 -8.67
C ILE A 71 -0.60 -18.98 -8.54
N LYS A 72 0.45 -18.55 -9.26
CA LYS A 72 1.80 -19.15 -9.16
C LYS A 72 2.40 -19.01 -7.76
N GLN A 73 2.07 -17.95 -7.03
CA GLN A 73 2.63 -17.66 -5.71
C GLN A 73 1.82 -18.29 -4.55
N LEU A 74 0.51 -18.35 -4.67
CA LEU A 74 -0.42 -18.65 -3.57
C LEU A 74 -1.27 -19.90 -3.82
N GLY A 75 -1.27 -20.45 -5.04
CA GLY A 75 -2.07 -21.63 -5.38
C GLY A 75 -3.55 -21.45 -5.04
N LEU A 76 -4.11 -22.40 -4.29
CA LEU A 76 -5.53 -22.39 -3.88
C LEU A 76 -5.93 -21.18 -3.02
N LEU A 77 -5.00 -20.62 -2.23
CA LEU A 77 -5.26 -19.42 -1.43
C LEU A 77 -5.60 -18.19 -2.27
N HIS A 78 -5.15 -18.16 -3.54
CA HIS A 78 -5.52 -17.08 -4.46
C HIS A 78 -7.04 -16.98 -4.62
N LYS A 79 -7.75 -18.10 -4.76
CA LYS A 79 -9.21 -18.10 -4.91
C LYS A 79 -9.90 -17.49 -3.69
N VAL A 80 -9.47 -17.87 -2.49
CA VAL A 80 -9.99 -17.32 -1.25
C VAL A 80 -9.77 -15.80 -1.17
N PHE A 81 -8.55 -15.34 -1.47
CA PHE A 81 -8.25 -13.91 -1.45
C PHE A 81 -9.00 -13.13 -2.54
N HIS A 82 -9.19 -13.71 -3.71
CA HIS A 82 -9.97 -13.10 -4.79
C HIS A 82 -11.43 -12.91 -4.36
N GLU A 83 -12.11 -13.96 -3.90
CA GLU A 83 -13.50 -13.88 -3.44
C GLU A 83 -13.66 -12.91 -2.25
N THR A 84 -12.72 -12.94 -1.31
CA THR A 84 -12.73 -12.01 -0.17
C THR A 84 -12.54 -10.57 -0.62
N ALA A 85 -11.64 -10.30 -1.57
CA ALA A 85 -11.41 -8.95 -2.09
C ALA A 85 -12.65 -8.42 -2.82
N LEU A 86 -13.29 -9.25 -3.67
CA LEU A 86 -14.54 -8.89 -4.36
C LEU A 86 -15.68 -8.63 -3.36
N TRP A 87 -15.83 -9.50 -2.37
CA TRP A 87 -16.86 -9.33 -1.34
C TRP A 87 -16.67 -8.03 -0.54
N ARG A 88 -15.43 -7.74 -0.10
CA ARG A 88 -15.10 -6.50 0.61
C ARG A 88 -15.39 -5.28 -0.24
N TRP A 89 -15.00 -5.29 -1.52
CA TRP A 89 -15.26 -4.21 -2.46
C TRP A 89 -16.76 -3.98 -2.65
N LYS A 90 -17.52 -5.04 -2.91
CA LYS A 90 -18.97 -4.99 -3.13
C LYS A 90 -19.73 -4.46 -1.90
N ASN A 91 -19.34 -4.91 -0.71
CA ASN A 91 -20.00 -4.53 0.55
C ASN A 91 -19.37 -3.29 1.21
N ARG A 92 -18.35 -2.66 0.60
CA ARG A 92 -17.60 -1.53 1.18
C ARG A 92 -17.11 -1.79 2.60
N PHE A 93 -16.75 -3.05 2.89
CA PHE A 93 -16.34 -3.49 4.21
C PHE A 93 -14.82 -3.45 4.35
N PHE A 94 -14.29 -2.41 4.97
CA PHE A 94 -12.85 -2.18 5.17
C PHE A 94 -12.41 -2.32 6.63
N ALA A 95 -13.30 -2.75 7.51
CA ALA A 95 -12.95 -3.06 8.89
C ALA A 95 -12.22 -4.42 8.97
N PHE A 96 -11.38 -4.58 10.01
CA PHE A 96 -10.65 -5.83 10.30
C PHE A 96 -9.86 -6.40 9.09
N PRO A 97 -8.79 -5.73 8.64
CA PRO A 97 -8.00 -6.16 7.46
C PRO A 97 -7.10 -7.36 7.79
N VAL A 98 -7.69 -8.50 8.15
CA VAL A 98 -6.95 -9.71 8.55
C VAL A 98 -6.11 -10.22 7.40
N GLU A 99 -6.66 -10.25 6.19
CA GLU A 99 -5.99 -10.71 4.96
C GLU A 99 -4.78 -9.84 4.61
N HIS A 100 -4.89 -8.53 4.79
CA HIS A 100 -3.79 -7.61 4.58
C HIS A 100 -2.64 -7.87 5.56
N LYS A 101 -2.97 -8.12 6.84
CA LYS A 101 -1.98 -8.49 7.86
C LYS A 101 -1.34 -9.85 7.55
N MET A 102 -2.13 -10.84 7.11
CA MET A 102 -1.61 -12.15 6.68
C MET A 102 -0.65 -12.02 5.49
N LEU A 103 -0.99 -11.22 4.49
CA LEU A 103 -0.10 -10.95 3.37
C LEU A 103 1.20 -10.29 3.81
N GLY A 104 1.16 -9.35 4.74
CA GLY A 104 2.34 -8.75 5.35
C GLY A 104 3.24 -9.80 6.00
N PHE A 105 2.65 -10.71 6.77
CA PHE A 105 3.39 -11.82 7.39
C PHE A 105 4.01 -12.75 6.35
N PHE A 106 3.29 -13.14 5.30
CA PHE A 106 3.84 -13.98 4.22
C PHE A 106 4.98 -13.31 3.46
N ARG A 107 4.85 -12.00 3.18
CA ARG A 107 5.92 -11.21 2.55
C ARG A 107 7.17 -11.18 3.44
N TRP A 108 7.01 -10.93 4.73
CA TRP A 108 8.09 -10.92 5.69
C TRP A 108 8.77 -12.29 5.81
N ALA A 109 8.01 -13.39 5.96
CA ALA A 109 8.54 -14.74 6.04
C ALA A 109 9.34 -15.14 4.78
N ARG A 110 8.83 -14.75 3.59
CA ARG A 110 9.53 -14.98 2.32
C ARG A 110 10.84 -14.18 2.24
N ALA A 111 10.83 -12.91 2.62
CA ALA A 111 12.02 -12.06 2.64
C ALA A 111 13.10 -12.65 3.57
N LYS A 112 12.70 -13.12 4.75
CA LYS A 112 13.61 -13.78 5.70
C LYS A 112 14.20 -15.08 5.13
N LYS A 113 13.38 -15.90 4.44
CA LYS A 113 13.85 -17.13 3.79
C LYS A 113 14.87 -16.83 2.68
N ASN A 114 14.62 -15.81 1.85
CA ASN A 114 15.52 -15.42 0.78
C ASN A 114 16.86 -14.90 1.34
N ALA A 115 16.83 -14.06 2.37
CA ALA A 115 18.04 -13.56 3.04
C ALA A 115 18.89 -14.70 3.68
N LEU A 116 18.24 -15.73 4.20
CA LEU A 116 18.94 -16.93 4.70
C LEU A 116 19.58 -17.74 3.56
N ALA A 117 18.87 -17.89 2.44
CA ALA A 117 19.38 -18.62 1.28
C ALA A 117 20.55 -17.90 0.58
N GLU A 118 20.61 -16.57 0.64
CA GLU A 118 21.76 -15.81 0.14
C GLU A 118 22.99 -15.99 1.03
N LYS A 119 22.81 -15.99 2.36
CA LYS A 119 23.91 -16.22 3.31
C LYS A 119 24.55 -17.60 3.17
N THR A 120 23.76 -18.63 2.82
CA THR A 120 24.27 -20.00 2.61
C THR A 120 24.98 -20.18 1.27
N LYS A 121 24.85 -19.23 0.32
CA LYS A 121 25.57 -19.27 -0.97
C LYS A 121 26.91 -18.53 -0.95
N THR A 122 27.12 -17.68 0.04
CA THR A 122 28.33 -16.83 0.18
C THR A 122 29.31 -17.34 1.24
N GLY A 123 29.03 -18.42 1.95
CA GLY A 123 29.92 -19.15 2.85
C GLY A 123 30.29 -20.53 2.30
#